data_1a794e19fbfa663f88451304118fe5fe
#
_entry.id   1a794e19fbfa663f88451304118fe5fe
#
_cell.length_a   1.000
_cell.length_b   1.000
_cell.length_c   1.000
_cell.angle_alpha   90.00
_cell.angle_beta   90.00
_cell.angle_gamma   90.00
#
_symmetry.space_group_name_H-M   'P 1'
#
loop_
_entity.id
_entity.type
_entity.pdbx_description
1 polymer ?
#
loop_
_entity_poly.entity_id
_entity_poly.type
_entity_poly.pdbx_seq_one_letter_code
_entity_poly.pdbx_strand_id
1 'polypeptide(L)'
;MELEFQNYPKFTPEMKKTHKILIPNMAPVQFRILAAVMEQAGYTCELLENCGSQVCELGLKYVHNDTCYPALLVIGQFLDALGSGKYDLDHTALIITQTGGGCRASNYIHLLRKALVKAGYPQVPVVSLNFSGLEKDSGFPMTVPLMRKLLACIYYGDLLVALKAQTEPYETHKGDAAALQGKWLDTICGWVLQDKGWSGREIKAAMPKIAKEFAAIPVHRVPKVKVGVVGEIYVKYSPLGNNDLEKFLASQDCEVNLPGLMGFVQYCAYNPSETARLYGGTFLEKHVSDVILKYIESMESVMIKVLKDNGYHAPLPFRELVKLTDGIISTGDKMGEGWLLTAEMIELVRAGYENIVCAQPFGCLPNHICGKGMINKIRELYPQANITPIDYDPSATRVNQENRIKLMLAVARERLEHRTNGTAPAPVPAPETDTAACGSCCGGCAACGGCAACGGETL
;
A
#
# COMPACT_ATOMS: atom_id res chain seq x y z
N MET A 1 23.58 0.98 29.73
CA MET A 1 22.85 1.47 28.52
C MET A 1 21.70 0.55 28.10
N GLU A 2 21.67 -0.73 28.53
CA GLU A 2 20.54 -1.66 28.26
C GLU A 2 19.33 -1.48 29.18
N LEU A 3 19.46 -0.85 30.34
CA LEU A 3 18.40 -0.72 31.37
C LEU A 3 17.41 0.44 31.13
N GLU A 4 17.75 1.42 30.29
CA GLU A 4 16.86 2.56 30.01
C GLU A 4 15.74 2.23 29.00
N PHE A 5 15.85 1.13 28.27
CA PHE A 5 14.88 0.76 27.23
C PHE A 5 13.64 0.00 27.74
N GLN A 6 13.55 -0.33 29.02
CA GLN A 6 12.46 -1.14 29.58
C GLN A 6 11.32 -0.34 30.24
N ASN A 7 11.47 0.96 30.43
CA ASN A 7 10.50 1.79 31.19
C ASN A 7 9.75 2.83 30.32
N TYR A 8 9.29 2.44 29.13
CA TYR A 8 8.37 3.31 28.38
C TYR A 8 6.96 3.24 28.96
N PRO A 9 6.23 4.38 29.02
CA PRO A 9 4.85 4.38 29.46
C PRO A 9 4.02 3.49 28.55
N LYS A 10 3.28 2.56 29.15
CA LYS A 10 2.34 1.69 28.44
C LYS A 10 0.97 2.38 28.36
N PHE A 11 0.30 2.25 27.23
CA PHE A 11 -1.08 2.66 27.12
C PHE A 11 -1.96 1.67 27.90
N THR A 12 -2.73 2.17 28.88
CA THR A 12 -3.59 1.33 29.73
C THR A 12 -5.06 1.45 29.31
N PRO A 13 -5.93 0.50 29.73
CA PRO A 13 -7.37 0.58 29.46
C PRO A 13 -8.04 1.86 29.99
N GLU A 14 -7.54 2.42 31.10
CA GLU A 14 -8.04 3.67 31.70
C GLU A 14 -7.74 4.87 30.78
N MET A 15 -6.57 4.89 30.16
CA MET A 15 -6.14 5.94 29.24
C MET A 15 -7.05 6.06 28.01
N LYS A 16 -7.78 5.01 27.66
CA LYS A 16 -8.78 5.03 26.59
C LYS A 16 -9.81 6.16 26.77
N LYS A 17 -10.15 6.52 27.99
CA LYS A 17 -11.15 7.55 28.32
C LYS A 17 -10.57 8.95 28.45
N THR A 18 -9.28 9.05 28.69
CA THR A 18 -8.62 10.31 29.06
C THR A 18 -7.62 10.80 28.02
N HIS A 19 -7.08 9.89 27.20
CA HIS A 19 -6.04 10.23 26.23
C HIS A 19 -6.60 10.36 24.81
N LYS A 20 -6.08 11.34 24.08
CA LYS A 20 -6.25 11.47 22.65
C LYS A 20 -5.14 10.71 21.93
N ILE A 21 -5.51 9.83 21.01
CA ILE A 21 -4.57 9.04 20.19
C ILE A 21 -4.31 9.78 18.88
N LEU A 22 -3.07 10.15 18.61
CA LEU A 22 -2.65 10.72 17.34
C LEU A 22 -2.30 9.61 16.36
N ILE A 23 -2.85 9.69 15.17
CA ILE A 23 -2.71 8.69 14.09
C ILE A 23 -1.94 9.33 12.93
N PRO A 24 -0.81 8.78 12.46
CA PRO A 24 -0.12 9.29 11.29
C PRO A 24 -0.94 9.02 10.03
N ASN A 25 -1.00 9.98 9.11
CA ASN A 25 -1.84 9.85 7.91
C ASN A 25 -1.07 9.22 6.75
N MET A 26 -1.22 7.92 6.57
CA MET A 26 -0.64 7.21 5.43
C MET A 26 -1.57 7.23 4.20
N ALA A 27 -2.84 6.92 4.38
CA ALA A 27 -3.82 6.79 3.30
C ALA A 27 -5.09 7.58 3.68
N PRO A 28 -5.24 8.84 3.23
CA PRO A 28 -6.21 9.78 3.79
C PRO A 28 -7.66 9.27 3.83
N VAL A 29 -8.11 8.59 2.77
CA VAL A 29 -9.49 8.08 2.67
C VAL A 29 -9.71 6.92 3.63
N GLN A 30 -8.83 5.91 3.60
CA GLN A 30 -8.92 4.73 4.47
C GLN A 30 -8.73 5.09 5.94
N PHE A 31 -7.76 5.98 6.24
CA PHE A 31 -7.43 6.37 7.61
C PHE A 31 -8.51 7.25 8.26
N ARG A 32 -9.27 8.01 7.48
CA ARG A 32 -10.44 8.72 8.00
C ARG A 32 -11.55 7.77 8.47
N ILE A 33 -11.79 6.68 7.71
CA ILE A 33 -12.74 5.65 8.16
C ILE A 33 -12.16 4.87 9.34
N LEU A 34 -10.84 4.61 9.37
CA LEU A 34 -10.14 4.01 10.50
C LEU A 34 -10.34 4.81 11.78
N ALA A 35 -10.18 6.14 11.72
CA ALA A 35 -10.42 7.01 12.87
C ALA A 35 -11.85 6.87 13.39
N ALA A 36 -12.86 6.84 12.51
CA ALA A 36 -14.26 6.61 12.90
C ALA A 36 -14.48 5.23 13.56
N VAL A 37 -13.77 4.18 13.10
CA VAL A 37 -13.79 2.85 13.76
C VAL A 37 -13.20 2.93 15.17
N MET A 38 -12.11 3.64 15.35
CA MET A 38 -11.48 3.84 16.64
C MET A 38 -12.40 4.62 17.60
N GLU A 39 -13.04 5.69 17.11
CA GLU A 39 -14.01 6.47 17.89
C GLU A 39 -15.21 5.62 18.27
N GLN A 40 -15.76 4.82 17.36
CA GLN A 40 -16.85 3.88 17.66
C GLN A 40 -16.43 2.84 18.71
N ALA A 41 -15.17 2.43 18.69
CA ALA A 41 -14.62 1.56 19.73
C ALA A 41 -14.40 2.29 21.08
N GLY A 42 -14.67 3.59 21.17
CA GLY A 42 -14.60 4.42 22.36
C GLY A 42 -13.24 5.06 22.63
N TYR A 43 -12.38 5.19 21.61
CA TYR A 43 -11.14 5.95 21.67
C TYR A 43 -11.38 7.38 21.18
N THR A 44 -10.67 8.36 21.73
CA THR A 44 -10.58 9.70 21.15
C THR A 44 -9.37 9.75 20.23
N CYS A 45 -9.59 9.96 18.93
CA CYS A 45 -8.54 9.91 17.92
C CYS A 45 -8.44 11.19 17.12
N GLU A 46 -7.24 11.52 16.65
CA GLU A 46 -7.01 12.60 15.70
C GLU A 46 -6.04 12.13 14.62
N LEU A 47 -6.45 12.26 13.35
CA LEU A 47 -5.61 11.99 12.20
C LEU A 47 -4.70 13.20 11.96
N LEU A 48 -3.39 12.99 11.91
CA LEU A 48 -2.42 14.05 11.69
C LEU A 48 -2.41 14.48 10.23
N GLU A 49 -2.49 15.79 10.01
CA GLU A 49 -2.43 16.43 8.68
C GLU A 49 -1.23 17.35 8.51
N ASN A 50 -0.41 17.50 9.57
CA ASN A 50 0.80 18.31 9.50
C ASN A 50 1.79 17.73 8.50
N CYS A 51 2.34 18.61 7.65
CA CYS A 51 3.22 18.30 6.54
C CYS A 51 4.26 19.42 6.37
N GLY A 52 5.22 19.20 5.48
CA GLY A 52 6.26 20.17 5.17
C GLY A 52 7.66 19.74 5.58
N SER A 53 8.67 20.59 5.31
CA SER A 53 10.09 20.28 5.56
C SER A 53 10.39 20.07 7.04
N GLN A 54 9.69 20.77 7.93
CA GLN A 54 9.84 20.67 9.38
C GLN A 54 9.66 19.21 9.88
N VAL A 55 8.71 18.49 9.32
CA VAL A 55 8.48 17.06 9.64
C VAL A 55 9.73 16.23 9.33
N CYS A 56 10.31 16.42 8.15
CA CYS A 56 11.52 15.72 7.75
C CYS A 56 12.73 16.11 8.60
N GLU A 57 12.91 17.39 8.89
CA GLU A 57 13.99 17.91 9.74
C GLU A 57 13.95 17.35 11.16
N LEU A 58 12.77 17.26 11.77
CA LEU A 58 12.59 16.64 13.08
C LEU A 58 12.90 15.14 13.04
N GLY A 59 12.46 14.44 11.99
CA GLY A 59 12.83 13.05 11.77
C GLY A 59 14.34 12.85 11.73
N LEU A 60 15.05 13.63 10.93
CA LEU A 60 16.52 13.59 10.83
C LEU A 60 17.22 13.93 12.17
N LYS A 61 16.69 14.91 12.90
CA LYS A 61 17.27 15.34 14.17
C LYS A 61 17.19 14.28 15.28
N TYR A 62 16.07 13.57 15.38
CA TYR A 62 15.79 12.70 16.50
C TYR A 62 15.90 11.19 16.21
N VAL A 63 15.87 10.82 14.94
CA VAL A 63 16.22 9.49 14.48
C VAL A 63 17.65 9.53 13.92
N HIS A 64 17.99 8.77 12.93
CA HIS A 64 19.26 8.86 12.19
C HIS A 64 19.00 8.59 10.70
N ASN A 65 19.88 9.11 9.85
CA ASN A 65 19.72 9.06 8.40
C ASN A 65 19.87 7.66 7.77
N ASP A 66 20.39 6.67 8.52
CA ASP A 66 20.48 5.27 8.04
C ASP A 66 19.13 4.52 8.13
N THR A 67 18.09 5.18 8.66
CA THR A 67 16.74 4.64 8.70
C THR A 67 16.04 4.89 7.37
N CYS A 68 15.05 4.06 7.02
CA CYS A 68 14.28 4.30 5.81
C CYS A 68 13.43 5.58 5.93
N TYR A 69 13.22 6.24 4.80
CA TYR A 69 12.53 7.54 4.72
C TYR A 69 11.15 7.57 5.40
N PRO A 70 10.26 6.55 5.26
CA PRO A 70 8.98 6.53 5.98
C PRO A 70 9.12 6.64 7.49
N ALA A 71 10.13 6.01 8.09
CA ALA A 71 10.36 6.12 9.55
C ALA A 71 10.68 7.55 9.97
N LEU A 72 11.48 8.26 9.17
CA LEU A 72 11.81 9.67 9.43
C LEU A 72 10.55 10.54 9.39
N LEU A 73 9.71 10.34 8.39
CA LEU A 73 8.49 11.13 8.23
C LEU A 73 7.44 10.85 9.31
N VAL A 74 7.17 9.58 9.61
CA VAL A 74 6.18 9.21 10.63
C VAL A 74 6.62 9.71 12.01
N ILE A 75 7.89 9.52 12.37
CA ILE A 75 8.41 9.98 13.67
C ILE A 75 8.46 11.51 13.71
N GLY A 76 8.92 12.14 12.64
CA GLY A 76 8.95 13.59 12.51
C GLY A 76 7.55 14.21 12.60
N GLN A 77 6.54 13.60 11.98
CA GLN A 77 5.15 14.05 12.03
C GLN A 77 4.59 14.04 13.46
N PHE A 78 4.89 12.99 14.23
CA PHE A 78 4.54 12.95 15.66
C PHE A 78 5.26 14.03 16.47
N LEU A 79 6.56 14.18 16.27
CA LEU A 79 7.33 15.18 17.03
C LEU A 79 6.92 16.62 16.71
N ASP A 80 6.60 16.91 15.44
CA ASP A 80 6.07 18.19 15.02
C ASP A 80 4.70 18.47 15.66
N ALA A 81 3.81 17.48 15.67
CA ALA A 81 2.51 17.59 16.32
C ALA A 81 2.66 17.85 17.83
N LEU A 82 3.47 17.06 18.54
CA LEU A 82 3.70 17.23 19.99
C LEU A 82 4.34 18.58 20.33
N GLY A 83 5.26 19.07 19.48
CA GLY A 83 5.92 20.36 19.64
C GLY A 83 5.06 21.57 19.30
N SER A 84 3.90 21.37 18.69
CA SER A 84 2.99 22.46 18.25
C SER A 84 2.31 23.23 19.39
N GLY A 85 2.30 22.68 20.61
CA GLY A 85 1.54 23.23 21.74
C GLY A 85 0.03 22.99 21.68
N LYS A 86 -0.48 22.30 20.64
CA LYS A 86 -1.90 22.00 20.44
C LYS A 86 -2.43 20.91 21.40
N TYR A 87 -1.53 20.04 21.87
CA TYR A 87 -1.90 18.83 22.59
C TYR A 87 -1.44 18.88 24.05
N ASP A 88 -2.28 18.40 24.93
CA ASP A 88 -1.92 18.12 26.32
C ASP A 88 -1.09 16.82 26.35
N LEU A 89 0.20 16.94 26.61
CA LEU A 89 1.15 15.82 26.55
C LEU A 89 0.87 14.72 27.58
N ASP A 90 0.26 15.07 28.71
CA ASP A 90 -0.08 14.11 29.78
C ASP A 90 -1.35 13.30 29.44
N HIS A 91 -2.14 13.78 28.44
CA HIS A 91 -3.34 13.12 27.94
C HIS A 91 -3.26 12.81 26.44
N THR A 92 -2.05 12.66 25.92
CA THR A 92 -1.81 12.31 24.51
C THR A 92 -1.12 10.97 24.40
N ALA A 93 -1.54 10.16 23.43
CA ALA A 93 -0.91 8.90 23.06
C ALA A 93 -0.67 8.85 21.55
N LEU A 94 0.28 8.05 21.11
CA LEU A 94 0.58 7.85 19.69
C LEU A 94 0.23 6.42 19.30
N ILE A 95 -0.13 6.20 18.03
CA ILE A 95 -0.34 4.86 17.51
C ILE A 95 0.53 4.63 16.26
N ILE A 96 1.19 3.48 16.20
CA ILE A 96 2.01 3.08 15.08
C ILE A 96 1.83 1.60 14.77
N THR A 97 1.96 1.23 13.50
CA THR A 97 1.93 -0.17 13.07
C THR A 97 3.30 -0.83 13.27
N GLN A 98 3.29 -2.13 13.56
CA GLN A 98 4.49 -2.96 13.68
C GLN A 98 4.29 -4.22 12.84
N THR A 99 5.00 -4.30 11.69
CA THR A 99 4.76 -5.33 10.68
C THR A 99 5.40 -6.68 10.96
N GLY A 100 6.52 -6.70 11.69
CA GLY A 100 7.34 -7.91 11.88
C GLY A 100 8.23 -8.23 10.67
N GLY A 101 9.01 -9.32 10.78
CA GLY A 101 9.91 -9.78 9.74
C GLY A 101 11.14 -8.90 9.50
N GLY A 102 11.75 -9.00 8.32
CA GLY A 102 12.99 -8.30 7.95
C GLY A 102 12.82 -6.84 7.53
N CYS A 103 11.59 -6.31 7.44
CA CYS A 103 11.33 -4.92 7.17
C CYS A 103 11.64 -4.05 8.40
N ARG A 104 12.22 -2.87 8.19
CA ARG A 104 12.53 -1.91 9.27
C ARG A 104 11.30 -1.38 10.00
N ALA A 105 10.11 -1.46 9.39
CA ALA A 105 8.84 -1.11 10.03
C ALA A 105 8.56 -1.93 11.31
N SER A 106 9.18 -3.11 11.46
CA SER A 106 9.15 -3.87 12.72
C SER A 106 9.76 -3.11 13.89
N ASN A 107 10.67 -2.17 13.63
CA ASN A 107 11.45 -1.44 14.63
C ASN A 107 11.04 0.03 14.78
N TYR A 108 10.08 0.53 14.02
CA TYR A 108 9.66 1.95 14.10
C TYR A 108 9.20 2.36 15.49
N ILE A 109 8.52 1.47 16.21
CA ILE A 109 8.05 1.75 17.57
C ILE A 109 9.22 2.03 18.53
N HIS A 110 10.31 1.28 18.45
CA HIS A 110 11.49 1.49 19.29
C HIS A 110 12.23 2.77 18.91
N LEU A 111 12.30 3.08 17.61
CA LEU A 111 12.87 4.35 17.13
C LEU A 111 12.04 5.55 17.61
N LEU A 112 10.70 5.43 17.54
CA LEU A 112 9.78 6.46 18.03
C LEU A 112 9.94 6.68 19.54
N ARG A 113 9.91 5.61 20.33
CA ARG A 113 10.12 5.71 21.80
C ARG A 113 11.46 6.38 22.14
N LYS A 114 12.53 6.01 21.47
CA LYS A 114 13.85 6.66 21.64
C LYS A 114 13.81 8.14 21.24
N ALA A 115 13.13 8.48 20.15
CA ALA A 115 12.99 9.85 19.68
C ALA A 115 12.17 10.69 20.66
N LEU A 116 11.09 10.14 21.25
CA LEU A 116 10.28 10.82 22.27
C LEU A 116 11.12 11.18 23.51
N VAL A 117 11.92 10.25 24.04
CA VAL A 117 12.82 10.53 25.16
C VAL A 117 13.81 11.65 24.83
N LYS A 118 14.45 11.57 23.66
CA LYS A 118 15.41 12.59 23.21
C LYS A 118 14.77 13.97 23.00
N ALA A 119 13.50 14.00 22.55
CA ALA A 119 12.77 15.23 22.30
C ALA A 119 12.12 15.83 23.56
N GLY A 120 12.22 15.16 24.72
CA GLY A 120 11.66 15.64 25.98
C GLY A 120 10.20 15.26 26.24
N TYR A 121 9.70 14.22 25.55
CA TYR A 121 8.32 13.70 25.66
C TYR A 121 8.29 12.25 26.21
N PRO A 122 9.05 11.91 27.29
CA PRO A 122 9.15 10.53 27.76
C PRO A 122 7.83 9.97 28.34
N GLN A 123 6.90 10.84 28.71
CA GLN A 123 5.59 10.48 29.31
C GLN A 123 4.57 10.03 28.25
N VAL A 124 4.78 10.30 26.96
CA VAL A 124 3.80 10.00 25.91
C VAL A 124 3.82 8.51 25.55
N PRO A 125 2.73 7.75 25.82
CA PRO A 125 2.67 6.33 25.50
C PRO A 125 2.48 6.09 24.00
N VAL A 126 3.07 4.97 23.50
CA VAL A 126 2.97 4.54 22.12
C VAL A 126 2.22 3.22 22.05
N VAL A 127 1.08 3.21 21.36
CA VAL A 127 0.26 2.03 21.07
C VAL A 127 0.82 1.33 19.84
N SER A 128 1.09 0.03 19.95
CA SER A 128 1.50 -0.81 18.81
C SER A 128 0.28 -1.49 18.19
N LEU A 129 0.00 -1.19 16.93
CA LEU A 129 -0.87 -2.02 16.10
C LEU A 129 -0.05 -3.21 15.58
N ASN A 130 -0.06 -4.28 16.32
CA ASN A 130 0.80 -5.42 16.12
C ASN A 130 -0.01 -6.65 15.72
N PHE A 131 0.07 -7.02 14.45
CA PHE A 131 -0.53 -8.26 13.93
C PHE A 131 0.40 -9.47 14.04
N SER A 132 1.68 -9.27 14.34
CA SER A 132 2.71 -10.31 14.38
C SER A 132 2.98 -10.87 15.78
N GLY A 133 2.31 -10.37 16.83
CA GLY A 133 2.52 -10.82 18.21
C GLY A 133 3.84 -10.38 18.84
N LEU A 134 4.55 -9.40 18.27
CA LEU A 134 5.83 -8.89 18.78
C LEU A 134 5.70 -8.17 20.14
N GLU A 135 4.58 -7.48 20.37
CA GLU A 135 4.23 -6.91 21.66
C GLU A 135 2.96 -7.58 22.21
N LYS A 136 3.06 -8.23 23.36
CA LYS A 136 1.93 -8.94 23.99
C LYS A 136 0.93 -8.02 24.69
N ASP A 137 1.38 -6.84 25.16
CA ASP A 137 0.59 -5.88 25.95
C ASP A 137 0.55 -4.51 25.24
N SER A 138 0.00 -4.45 24.05
CA SER A 138 -0.10 -3.20 23.27
C SER A 138 -1.14 -2.20 23.84
N GLY A 139 -1.93 -2.59 24.86
CA GLY A 139 -3.05 -1.80 25.37
C GLY A 139 -4.25 -1.67 24.40
N PHE A 140 -4.15 -2.30 23.23
CA PHE A 140 -5.15 -2.23 22.18
C PHE A 140 -5.63 -3.64 21.79
N PRO A 141 -6.78 -4.11 22.30
CA PRO A 141 -7.26 -5.46 22.05
C PRO A 141 -7.76 -5.60 20.59
N MET A 142 -7.08 -6.45 19.82
CA MET A 142 -7.51 -6.82 18.47
C MET A 142 -8.60 -7.88 18.52
N THR A 143 -9.86 -7.46 18.57
CA THR A 143 -11.00 -8.37 18.56
C THR A 143 -11.44 -8.68 17.12
N VAL A 144 -12.10 -9.84 16.91
CA VAL A 144 -12.63 -10.21 15.57
C VAL A 144 -13.60 -9.14 14.99
N PRO A 145 -14.53 -8.56 15.78
CA PRO A 145 -15.34 -7.44 15.27
C PRO A 145 -14.52 -6.24 14.82
N LEU A 146 -13.50 -5.86 15.59
CA LEU A 146 -12.62 -4.75 15.24
C LEU A 146 -11.85 -5.04 13.93
N MET A 147 -11.27 -6.24 13.80
CA MET A 147 -10.59 -6.65 12.56
C MET A 147 -11.52 -6.58 11.33
N ARG A 148 -12.77 -7.00 11.46
CA ARG A 148 -13.77 -6.91 10.38
C ARG A 148 -14.11 -5.46 10.03
N LYS A 149 -14.19 -4.57 11.01
CA LYS A 149 -14.37 -3.12 10.78
C LYS A 149 -13.17 -2.50 10.08
N LEU A 150 -11.95 -2.89 10.47
CA LEU A 150 -10.72 -2.44 9.80
C LEU A 150 -10.66 -2.91 8.33
N LEU A 151 -11.07 -4.15 8.06
CA LEU A 151 -11.20 -4.62 6.67
C LEU A 151 -12.26 -3.83 5.89
N ALA A 152 -13.40 -3.52 6.51
CA ALA A 152 -14.43 -2.69 5.88
C ALA A 152 -13.90 -1.29 5.50
N CYS A 153 -13.05 -0.66 6.36
CA CYS A 153 -12.40 0.60 6.03
C CYS A 153 -11.61 0.52 4.74
N ILE A 154 -10.84 -0.55 4.56
CA ILE A 154 -9.98 -0.74 3.40
C ILE A 154 -10.83 -0.98 2.15
N TYR A 155 -11.86 -1.82 2.22
CA TYR A 155 -12.77 -2.07 1.08
C TYR A 155 -13.46 -0.81 0.58
N TYR A 156 -14.04 -0.02 1.50
CA TYR A 156 -14.70 1.23 1.11
C TYR A 156 -13.69 2.26 0.62
N GLY A 157 -12.56 2.39 1.31
CA GLY A 157 -11.52 3.33 0.93
C GLY A 157 -10.96 3.05 -0.47
N ASP A 158 -10.61 1.79 -0.75
CA ASP A 158 -10.08 1.37 -2.04
C ASP A 158 -11.11 1.56 -3.16
N LEU A 159 -12.38 1.23 -2.92
CA LEU A 159 -13.45 1.47 -3.88
C LEU A 159 -13.60 2.97 -4.20
N LEU A 160 -13.63 3.83 -3.17
CA LEU A 160 -13.78 5.28 -3.35
C LEU A 160 -12.59 5.90 -4.08
N VAL A 161 -11.37 5.46 -3.77
CA VAL A 161 -10.15 5.91 -4.46
C VAL A 161 -10.16 5.48 -5.92
N ALA A 162 -10.47 4.20 -6.20
CA ALA A 162 -10.50 3.67 -7.56
C ALA A 162 -11.56 4.33 -8.45
N LEU A 163 -12.75 4.59 -7.90
CA LEU A 163 -13.84 5.26 -8.63
C LEU A 163 -13.51 6.72 -8.93
N LYS A 164 -13.00 7.46 -7.93
CA LYS A 164 -12.57 8.86 -8.13
C LYS A 164 -11.47 8.95 -9.18
N ALA A 165 -10.40 8.17 -9.04
CA ALA A 165 -9.24 8.23 -9.92
C ALA A 165 -9.57 7.99 -11.40
N GLN A 166 -10.59 7.17 -11.68
CA GLN A 166 -11.05 6.87 -13.03
C GLN A 166 -12.19 7.76 -13.53
N THR A 167 -12.78 8.60 -12.67
CA THR A 167 -13.85 9.54 -13.03
C THR A 167 -13.32 10.96 -13.18
N GLU A 168 -12.56 11.45 -12.20
CA GLU A 168 -12.04 12.82 -12.11
C GLU A 168 -11.32 13.33 -13.36
N PRO A 169 -10.47 12.52 -14.06
CA PRO A 169 -9.81 13.00 -15.27
C PRO A 169 -10.75 13.31 -16.43
N TYR A 170 -11.97 12.79 -16.40
CA TYR A 170 -12.95 12.84 -17.48
C TYR A 170 -14.22 13.61 -17.13
N GLU A 171 -14.38 14.06 -15.88
CA GLU A 171 -15.59 14.77 -15.43
C GLU A 171 -15.83 16.08 -16.21
N THR A 172 -17.08 16.33 -16.56
CA THR A 172 -17.49 17.54 -17.30
C THR A 172 -17.45 18.78 -16.39
N HIS A 173 -17.81 18.61 -15.12
CA HIS A 173 -17.72 19.64 -14.11
C HIS A 173 -16.64 19.25 -13.10
N LYS A 174 -15.57 20.03 -13.07
CA LYS A 174 -14.42 19.76 -12.19
C LYS A 174 -14.83 19.77 -10.72
N GLY A 175 -14.47 18.69 -10.03
CA GLY A 175 -14.71 18.51 -8.61
C GLY A 175 -15.92 17.63 -8.27
N ASP A 176 -16.73 17.21 -9.24
CA ASP A 176 -17.89 16.34 -9.01
C ASP A 176 -17.48 15.00 -8.37
N ALA A 177 -16.44 14.37 -8.90
CA ALA A 177 -15.93 13.09 -8.38
C ALA A 177 -15.36 13.25 -6.96
N ALA A 178 -14.63 14.32 -6.69
CA ALA A 178 -14.09 14.62 -5.37
C ALA A 178 -15.20 14.93 -4.35
N ALA A 179 -16.21 15.70 -4.74
CA ALA A 179 -17.36 16.00 -3.89
C ALA A 179 -18.16 14.74 -3.55
N LEU A 180 -18.37 13.86 -4.55
CA LEU A 180 -19.07 12.60 -4.33
C LEU A 180 -18.26 11.64 -3.44
N GLN A 181 -16.94 11.59 -3.61
CA GLN A 181 -16.06 10.84 -2.70
C GLN A 181 -16.20 11.34 -1.26
N GLY A 182 -16.16 12.65 -1.04
CA GLY A 182 -16.34 13.27 0.28
C GLY A 182 -17.69 12.91 0.90
N LYS A 183 -18.80 13.05 0.14
CA LYS A 183 -20.17 12.67 0.57
C LYS A 183 -20.23 11.20 1.03
N TRP A 184 -19.68 10.29 0.25
CA TRP A 184 -19.68 8.87 0.61
C TRP A 184 -18.77 8.55 1.79
N LEU A 185 -17.62 9.21 1.87
CA LEU A 185 -16.71 9.09 3.00
C LEU A 185 -17.39 9.52 4.31
N ASP A 186 -18.09 10.65 4.33
CA ASP A 186 -18.87 11.10 5.48
C ASP A 186 -20.00 10.13 5.83
N THR A 187 -20.69 9.62 4.81
CA THR A 187 -21.77 8.64 4.99
C THR A 187 -21.26 7.36 5.63
N ILE A 188 -20.13 6.82 5.14
CA ILE A 188 -19.52 5.59 5.66
C ILE A 188 -19.02 5.80 7.09
N CYS A 189 -18.36 6.92 7.38
CA CYS A 189 -17.95 7.27 8.74
C CYS A 189 -19.18 7.35 9.68
N GLY A 190 -20.27 7.98 9.23
CA GLY A 190 -21.52 8.04 9.99
C GLY A 190 -22.14 6.67 10.25
N TRP A 191 -22.09 5.74 9.30
CA TRP A 191 -22.52 4.36 9.52
C TRP A 191 -21.65 3.65 10.56
N VAL A 192 -20.34 3.77 10.43
CA VAL A 192 -19.38 3.15 11.33
C VAL A 192 -19.57 3.62 12.77
N LEU A 193 -19.76 4.93 12.99
CA LEU A 193 -20.05 5.51 14.31
C LEU A 193 -21.35 4.97 14.91
N GLN A 194 -22.32 4.59 14.08
CA GLN A 194 -23.57 3.93 14.51
C GLN A 194 -23.46 2.41 14.63
N ASP A 195 -22.27 1.84 14.55
CA ASP A 195 -21.99 0.41 14.51
C ASP A 195 -22.68 -0.33 13.32
N LYS A 196 -22.75 0.32 12.16
CA LYS A 196 -23.34 -0.17 10.91
C LYS A 196 -22.34 -0.14 9.75
N GLY A 197 -22.70 -0.72 8.62
CA GLY A 197 -21.95 -0.64 7.37
C GLY A 197 -20.69 -1.52 7.29
N TRP A 198 -20.36 -2.26 8.33
CA TRP A 198 -19.14 -3.08 8.39
C TRP A 198 -19.37 -4.59 8.19
N SER A 199 -20.59 -5.07 8.23
CA SER A 199 -20.86 -6.48 7.94
C SER A 199 -20.73 -6.76 6.44
N GLY A 200 -20.33 -7.99 6.09
CA GLY A 200 -20.21 -8.39 4.68
C GLY A 200 -21.51 -8.22 3.88
N ARG A 201 -22.69 -8.34 4.52
CA ARG A 201 -24.00 -8.09 3.90
C ARG A 201 -24.16 -6.60 3.55
N GLU A 202 -23.83 -5.72 4.48
CA GLU A 202 -23.97 -4.26 4.31
C GLU A 202 -22.99 -3.75 3.26
N ILE A 203 -21.73 -4.22 3.29
CA ILE A 203 -20.70 -3.86 2.30
C ILE A 203 -21.18 -4.28 0.89
N LYS A 204 -21.63 -5.53 0.72
CA LYS A 204 -22.17 -6.04 -0.55
C LYS A 204 -23.38 -5.26 -1.06
N ALA A 205 -24.19 -4.69 -0.16
CA ALA A 205 -25.34 -3.86 -0.52
C ALA A 205 -24.96 -2.40 -0.83
N ALA A 206 -23.91 -1.87 -0.20
CA ALA A 206 -23.48 -0.48 -0.36
C ALA A 206 -22.62 -0.25 -1.61
N MET A 207 -21.67 -1.14 -1.90
CA MET A 207 -20.71 -0.98 -3.01
C MET A 207 -21.39 -0.74 -4.38
N PRO A 208 -22.43 -1.48 -4.79
CA PRO A 208 -23.11 -1.21 -6.06
C PRO A 208 -23.77 0.19 -6.12
N LYS A 209 -24.28 0.68 -4.99
CA LYS A 209 -24.88 2.03 -4.92
C LYS A 209 -23.82 3.11 -5.11
N ILE A 210 -22.68 2.97 -4.42
CA ILE A 210 -21.55 3.88 -4.54
C ILE A 210 -21.10 3.95 -6.01
N ALA A 211 -20.80 2.80 -6.62
CA ALA A 211 -20.29 2.77 -7.99
C ALA A 211 -21.30 3.32 -9.00
N LYS A 212 -22.59 3.06 -8.83
CA LYS A 212 -23.65 3.58 -9.68
C LYS A 212 -23.73 5.11 -9.61
N GLU A 213 -23.57 5.72 -8.43
CA GLU A 213 -23.57 7.19 -8.30
C GLU A 213 -22.35 7.78 -9.00
N PHE A 214 -21.16 7.17 -8.89
CA PHE A 214 -19.98 7.62 -9.63
C PHE A 214 -20.16 7.46 -11.16
N ALA A 215 -20.75 6.35 -11.61
CA ALA A 215 -21.03 6.12 -13.02
C ALA A 215 -22.07 7.10 -13.60
N ALA A 216 -22.87 7.75 -12.76
CA ALA A 216 -23.84 8.76 -13.15
C ALA A 216 -23.23 10.17 -13.31
N ILE A 217 -21.98 10.39 -12.90
CA ILE A 217 -21.27 11.66 -13.12
C ILE A 217 -21.08 11.85 -14.63
N PRO A 218 -21.46 13.01 -15.19
CA PRO A 218 -21.23 13.29 -16.60
C PRO A 218 -19.73 13.33 -16.92
N VAL A 219 -19.27 12.49 -17.85
CA VAL A 219 -17.87 12.40 -18.26
C VAL A 219 -17.72 12.54 -19.77
N HIS A 220 -16.62 13.18 -20.19
CA HIS A 220 -16.17 13.20 -21.57
C HIS A 220 -14.87 12.40 -21.69
N ARG A 221 -14.98 11.15 -22.12
CA ARG A 221 -13.83 10.25 -22.23
C ARG A 221 -13.05 10.52 -23.52
N VAL A 222 -11.85 11.04 -23.35
CA VAL A 222 -10.84 11.25 -24.38
C VAL A 222 -9.61 10.40 -24.07
N PRO A 223 -8.80 10.02 -25.06
CA PRO A 223 -7.54 9.34 -24.81
C PRO A 223 -6.64 10.18 -23.87
N LYS A 224 -6.19 9.59 -22.77
CA LYS A 224 -5.28 10.20 -21.81
C LYS A 224 -4.09 9.29 -21.54
N VAL A 225 -2.99 9.90 -21.11
CA VAL A 225 -1.85 9.13 -20.59
C VAL A 225 -2.30 8.44 -19.29
N LYS A 226 -2.16 7.10 -19.30
CA LYS A 226 -2.44 6.28 -18.11
C LYS A 226 -1.17 6.02 -17.34
N VAL A 227 -1.19 6.31 -16.03
CA VAL A 227 -0.04 6.18 -15.15
C VAL A 227 -0.39 5.29 -13.97
N GLY A 228 0.36 4.20 -13.80
CA GLY A 228 0.34 3.38 -12.58
C GLY A 228 1.29 3.92 -11.53
N VAL A 229 0.94 3.81 -10.26
CA VAL A 229 1.83 4.14 -9.15
C VAL A 229 2.00 2.91 -8.26
N VAL A 230 3.21 2.38 -8.18
CA VAL A 230 3.60 1.30 -7.27
C VAL A 230 4.71 1.78 -6.34
N GLY A 231 4.98 1.07 -5.28
CA GLY A 231 6.07 1.42 -4.39
C GLY A 231 5.83 0.99 -2.95
N GLU A 232 6.69 1.45 -2.06
CA GLU A 232 6.58 1.22 -0.64
C GLU A 232 5.27 1.83 -0.11
N ILE A 233 4.59 1.10 0.73
CA ILE A 233 3.20 1.36 1.14
C ILE A 233 2.98 2.78 1.69
N TYR A 234 3.87 3.30 2.54
CA TYR A 234 3.73 4.64 3.07
C TYR A 234 3.94 5.70 1.97
N VAL A 235 5.02 5.60 1.22
CA VAL A 235 5.34 6.55 0.14
C VAL A 235 4.33 6.46 -1.01
N LYS A 236 3.81 5.27 -1.30
CA LYS A 236 2.79 5.06 -2.35
C LYS A 236 1.51 5.88 -2.08
N TYR A 237 1.03 5.89 -0.84
CA TYR A 237 -0.28 6.48 -0.51
C TYR A 237 -0.21 7.83 0.20
N SER A 238 0.89 8.14 0.91
CA SER A 238 0.98 9.35 1.74
C SER A 238 1.34 10.59 0.93
N PRO A 239 0.48 11.62 0.91
CA PRO A 239 0.82 12.91 0.29
C PRO A 239 2.10 13.54 0.90
N LEU A 240 2.32 13.36 2.21
CA LEU A 240 3.56 13.78 2.87
C LEU A 240 4.77 12.98 2.35
N GLY A 241 4.60 11.66 2.15
CA GLY A 241 5.68 10.76 1.73
C GLY A 241 6.10 10.93 0.28
N ASN A 242 5.18 11.34 -0.61
CA ASN A 242 5.39 11.39 -2.05
C ASN A 242 5.23 12.78 -2.68
N ASN A 243 5.20 13.85 -1.86
CA ASN A 243 5.06 15.22 -2.33
C ASN A 243 3.79 15.46 -3.18
N ASP A 244 2.64 14.89 -2.76
CA ASP A 244 1.36 14.98 -3.48
C ASP A 244 1.44 14.41 -4.93
N LEU A 245 2.08 13.27 -5.13
CA LEU A 245 2.31 12.64 -6.44
C LEU A 245 1.01 12.48 -7.26
N GLU A 246 -0.08 12.03 -6.63
CA GLU A 246 -1.37 11.86 -7.31
C GLU A 246 -1.89 13.19 -7.86
N LYS A 247 -1.85 14.26 -7.04
CA LYS A 247 -2.24 15.61 -7.50
C LYS A 247 -1.31 16.13 -8.60
N PHE A 248 -0.01 15.84 -8.50
CA PHE A 248 0.93 16.22 -9.54
C PHE A 248 0.60 15.53 -10.86
N LEU A 249 0.37 14.23 -10.87
CA LEU A 249 0.01 13.48 -12.07
C LEU A 249 -1.35 13.93 -12.65
N ALA A 250 -2.34 14.21 -11.80
CA ALA A 250 -3.62 14.79 -12.22
C ALA A 250 -3.43 16.17 -12.88
N SER A 251 -2.53 17.01 -12.35
CA SER A 251 -2.19 18.31 -12.97
C SER A 251 -1.51 18.18 -14.33
N GLN A 252 -0.94 17.02 -14.64
CA GLN A 252 -0.36 16.67 -15.92
C GLN A 252 -1.35 16.02 -16.88
N ASP A 253 -2.65 16.07 -16.57
CA ASP A 253 -3.75 15.50 -17.36
C ASP A 253 -3.66 13.99 -17.55
N CYS A 254 -3.24 13.25 -16.52
CA CYS A 254 -3.12 11.81 -16.53
C CYS A 254 -4.31 11.12 -15.84
N GLU A 255 -4.67 9.92 -16.33
CA GLU A 255 -5.47 8.96 -15.56
C GLU A 255 -4.52 8.16 -14.67
N VAL A 256 -4.73 8.24 -13.35
CA VAL A 256 -3.85 7.60 -12.36
C VAL A 256 -4.48 6.31 -11.85
N ASN A 257 -3.71 5.22 -11.79
CA ASN A 257 -4.10 3.98 -11.12
C ASN A 257 -3.15 3.72 -9.96
N LEU A 258 -3.72 3.73 -8.77
CA LEU A 258 -3.05 3.40 -7.52
C LEU A 258 -3.63 2.09 -7.00
N PRO A 259 -2.92 0.93 -7.14
CA PRO A 259 -3.40 -0.35 -6.61
C PRO A 259 -3.82 -0.23 -5.16
N GLY A 260 -4.97 -0.83 -4.81
CA GLY A 260 -5.59 -0.67 -3.50
C GLY A 260 -4.78 -1.25 -2.35
N LEU A 261 -5.03 -0.75 -1.15
CA LEU A 261 -4.39 -1.23 0.09
C LEU A 261 -4.78 -2.68 0.42
N MET A 262 -5.93 -3.14 -0.09
CA MET A 262 -6.41 -4.52 0.10
C MET A 262 -5.44 -5.55 -0.46
N GLY A 263 -4.76 -5.27 -1.57
CA GLY A 263 -3.72 -6.14 -2.14
C GLY A 263 -2.61 -6.45 -1.14
N PHE A 264 -2.18 -5.45 -0.38
CA PHE A 264 -1.18 -5.64 0.68
C PHE A 264 -1.73 -6.45 1.87
N VAL A 265 -3.00 -6.26 2.24
CA VAL A 265 -3.63 -7.08 3.31
C VAL A 265 -3.77 -8.54 2.88
N GLN A 266 -4.14 -8.79 1.63
CA GLN A 266 -4.20 -10.14 1.07
C GLN A 266 -2.81 -10.78 1.02
N TYR A 267 -1.79 -10.04 0.61
CA TYR A 267 -0.41 -10.45 0.64
C TYR A 267 0.04 -10.85 2.06
N CYS A 268 -0.26 -10.04 3.07
CA CYS A 268 0.03 -10.37 4.46
C CYS A 268 -0.71 -11.63 4.94
N ALA A 269 -1.96 -11.82 4.52
CA ALA A 269 -2.75 -13.00 4.85
C ALA A 269 -2.29 -14.28 4.11
N TYR A 270 -1.73 -14.13 2.91
CA TYR A 270 -1.23 -15.22 2.08
C TYR A 270 0.14 -15.73 2.53
N ASN A 271 1.04 -14.83 2.94
CA ASN A 271 2.43 -15.16 3.23
C ASN A 271 2.66 -16.29 4.27
N PRO A 272 1.87 -16.46 5.36
CA PRO A 272 2.04 -17.58 6.27
C PRO A 272 1.79 -18.93 5.59
N SER A 273 0.73 -19.06 4.78
CA SER A 273 0.43 -20.25 4.01
C SER A 273 1.55 -20.58 3.00
N GLU A 274 2.04 -19.55 2.30
CA GLU A 274 3.10 -19.67 1.33
C GLU A 274 4.45 -20.02 1.97
N THR A 275 4.73 -19.47 3.15
CA THR A 275 5.91 -19.84 3.95
C THR A 275 5.88 -21.32 4.33
N ALA A 276 4.71 -21.79 4.79
CA ALA A 276 4.56 -23.21 5.13
C ALA A 276 4.73 -24.11 3.89
N ARG A 277 4.35 -23.65 2.71
CA ARG A 277 4.56 -24.37 1.44
C ARG A 277 6.04 -24.44 1.04
N LEU A 278 6.75 -23.30 1.12
CA LEU A 278 8.13 -23.18 0.64
C LEU A 278 9.17 -23.73 1.62
N TYR A 279 8.97 -23.51 2.90
CA TYR A 279 9.99 -23.76 3.93
C TYR A 279 9.55 -24.77 5.01
N GLY A 280 8.35 -25.31 4.88
CA GLY A 280 7.73 -26.14 5.91
C GLY A 280 7.07 -25.29 7.00
N GLY A 281 5.98 -25.79 7.58
CA GLY A 281 5.22 -25.13 8.64
C GLY A 281 4.10 -26.01 9.15
N THR A 282 3.35 -25.53 10.13
CA THR A 282 2.24 -26.30 10.71
C THR A 282 1.01 -26.25 9.80
N PHE A 283 0.27 -27.37 9.76
CA PHE A 283 -0.99 -27.48 9.04
C PHE A 283 -2.02 -26.42 9.55
N LEU A 284 -1.99 -26.13 10.84
CA LEU A 284 -2.91 -25.18 11.46
C LEU A 284 -2.65 -23.74 10.96
N GLU A 285 -1.39 -23.30 10.93
CA GLU A 285 -1.04 -21.96 10.42
C GLU A 285 -1.51 -21.76 8.98
N LYS A 286 -1.24 -22.76 8.14
CA LYS A 286 -1.70 -22.77 6.75
C LYS A 286 -3.23 -22.66 6.65
N HIS A 287 -3.94 -23.48 7.41
CA HIS A 287 -5.41 -23.52 7.36
C HIS A 287 -6.06 -22.22 7.82
N VAL A 288 -5.56 -21.62 8.92
CA VAL A 288 -6.03 -20.33 9.43
C VAL A 288 -5.81 -19.22 8.39
N SER A 289 -4.61 -19.16 7.81
CA SER A 289 -4.25 -18.22 6.74
C SER A 289 -5.19 -18.34 5.54
N ASP A 290 -5.43 -19.57 5.06
CA ASP A 290 -6.31 -19.84 3.93
C ASP A 290 -7.77 -19.45 4.19
N VAL A 291 -8.29 -19.64 5.42
CA VAL A 291 -9.65 -19.24 5.81
C VAL A 291 -9.79 -17.71 5.81
N ILE A 292 -8.81 -17.01 6.39
CA ILE A 292 -8.80 -15.54 6.41
C ILE A 292 -8.75 -15.01 4.97
N LEU A 293 -7.84 -15.52 4.15
CA LEU A 293 -7.69 -15.11 2.77
C LEU A 293 -8.97 -15.34 1.95
N LYS A 294 -9.63 -16.50 2.09
CA LYS A 294 -10.91 -16.77 1.43
C LYS A 294 -12.00 -15.78 1.80
N TYR A 295 -12.06 -15.35 3.07
CA TYR A 295 -13.01 -14.33 3.49
C TYR A 295 -12.72 -12.99 2.78
N ILE A 296 -11.46 -12.57 2.72
CA ILE A 296 -11.03 -11.35 2.05
C ILE A 296 -11.31 -11.45 0.54
N GLU A 297 -10.95 -12.55 -0.12
CA GLU A 297 -11.21 -12.80 -1.55
C GLU A 297 -12.73 -12.77 -1.87
N SER A 298 -13.58 -13.20 -0.96
CA SER A 298 -15.04 -13.14 -1.14
C SER A 298 -15.59 -11.71 -1.20
N MET A 299 -14.92 -10.76 -0.57
CA MET A 299 -15.26 -9.33 -0.60
C MET A 299 -14.62 -8.62 -1.78
N GLU A 300 -13.37 -8.98 -2.10
CA GLU A 300 -12.66 -8.52 -3.30
C GLU A 300 -13.46 -8.83 -4.58
N SER A 301 -13.98 -10.07 -4.70
CA SER A 301 -14.80 -10.47 -5.86
C SER A 301 -16.03 -9.58 -6.06
N VAL A 302 -16.62 -9.07 -4.97
CA VAL A 302 -17.73 -8.12 -5.05
C VAL A 302 -17.26 -6.77 -5.59
N MET A 303 -16.14 -6.25 -5.09
CA MET A 303 -15.57 -4.98 -5.56
C MET A 303 -15.20 -5.07 -7.05
N ILE A 304 -14.50 -6.14 -7.45
CA ILE A 304 -14.14 -6.38 -8.86
C ILE A 304 -15.38 -6.41 -9.75
N LYS A 305 -16.41 -7.16 -9.34
CA LYS A 305 -17.67 -7.23 -10.08
C LYS A 305 -18.33 -5.86 -10.21
N VAL A 306 -18.42 -5.12 -9.10
CA VAL A 306 -19.07 -3.80 -9.06
C VAL A 306 -18.35 -2.80 -9.95
N LEU A 307 -17.01 -2.78 -9.96
CA LEU A 307 -16.22 -1.93 -10.84
C LEU A 307 -16.49 -2.29 -12.31
N LYS A 308 -16.40 -3.56 -12.68
CA LYS A 308 -16.64 -4.04 -14.06
C LYS A 308 -18.06 -3.75 -14.54
N ASP A 309 -19.08 -4.02 -13.73
CA ASP A 309 -20.49 -3.80 -14.07
C ASP A 309 -20.81 -2.31 -14.34
N ASN A 310 -20.01 -1.39 -13.81
CA ASN A 310 -20.17 0.05 -14.02
C ASN A 310 -19.13 0.66 -15.00
N GLY A 311 -18.39 -0.17 -15.74
CA GLY A 311 -17.47 0.27 -16.79
C GLY A 311 -16.13 0.82 -16.29
N TYR A 312 -15.77 0.52 -15.04
CA TYR A 312 -14.46 0.86 -14.45
C TYR A 312 -13.47 -0.28 -14.63
N HIS A 313 -12.20 0.08 -14.75
CA HIS A 313 -11.11 -0.88 -14.61
C HIS A 313 -11.14 -1.47 -13.19
N ALA A 314 -10.99 -2.78 -13.10
CA ALA A 314 -10.93 -3.51 -11.84
C ALA A 314 -9.58 -4.25 -11.72
N PRO A 315 -9.01 -4.36 -10.51
CA PRO A 315 -7.81 -5.15 -10.31
C PRO A 315 -8.03 -6.62 -10.65
N LEU A 316 -6.97 -7.35 -10.87
CA LEU A 316 -7.02 -8.81 -10.97
C LEU A 316 -7.42 -9.43 -9.62
N PRO A 317 -8.12 -10.57 -9.61
CA PRO A 317 -8.27 -11.36 -8.40
C PRO A 317 -6.90 -11.71 -7.82
N PHE A 318 -6.74 -11.66 -6.50
CA PHE A 318 -5.45 -11.84 -5.84
C PHE A 318 -4.70 -13.13 -6.27
N ARG A 319 -5.42 -14.25 -6.46
CA ARG A 319 -4.80 -15.50 -6.93
C ARG A 319 -4.23 -15.38 -8.34
N GLU A 320 -4.84 -14.59 -9.21
CA GLU A 320 -4.31 -14.31 -10.55
C GLU A 320 -3.11 -13.36 -10.49
N LEU A 321 -3.14 -12.40 -9.56
CA LEU A 321 -2.00 -11.52 -9.30
C LEU A 321 -0.76 -12.32 -8.85
N VAL A 322 -0.94 -13.28 -7.95
CA VAL A 322 0.16 -14.19 -7.52
C VAL A 322 0.79 -14.91 -8.71
N LYS A 323 0.01 -15.41 -9.65
CA LYS A 323 0.53 -16.10 -10.86
C LYS A 323 1.40 -15.22 -11.75
N LEU A 324 1.27 -13.90 -11.67
CA LEU A 324 2.12 -12.99 -12.45
C LEU A 324 3.58 -13.03 -12.03
N THR A 325 3.89 -13.60 -10.88
CA THR A 325 5.27 -13.76 -10.39
C THR A 325 5.97 -15.01 -10.94
N ASP A 326 5.21 -15.95 -11.53
CA ASP A 326 5.74 -17.23 -11.98
C ASP A 326 6.88 -17.03 -13.01
N GLY A 327 8.05 -17.64 -12.72
CA GLY A 327 9.25 -17.52 -13.54
C GLY A 327 9.92 -16.12 -13.54
N ILE A 328 9.42 -15.17 -12.74
CA ILE A 328 9.93 -13.80 -12.67
C ILE A 328 10.57 -13.51 -11.33
N ILE A 329 9.83 -13.72 -10.24
CA ILE A 329 10.31 -13.53 -8.86
C ILE A 329 9.69 -14.58 -7.94
N SER A 330 10.44 -15.03 -6.94
CA SER A 330 9.90 -15.97 -5.96
C SER A 330 8.91 -15.33 -5.02
N THR A 331 7.80 -16.02 -4.72
CA THR A 331 6.88 -15.65 -3.62
C THR A 331 7.52 -15.77 -2.23
N GLY A 332 8.73 -16.35 -2.15
CA GLY A 332 9.58 -16.33 -0.96
C GLY A 332 10.19 -14.95 -0.66
N ASP A 333 10.26 -14.04 -1.64
CA ASP A 333 10.74 -12.66 -1.48
C ASP A 333 9.64 -11.79 -0.87
N LYS A 334 9.34 -12.03 0.41
CA LYS A 334 8.17 -11.54 1.13
C LYS A 334 8.43 -10.46 2.19
N MET A 335 9.62 -9.87 2.22
CA MET A 335 9.94 -8.81 3.18
C MET A 335 9.35 -7.48 2.71
N GLY A 336 8.68 -6.76 3.63
CA GLY A 336 7.90 -5.56 3.26
C GLY A 336 6.80 -5.92 2.27
N GLU A 337 6.72 -5.22 1.17
CA GLU A 337 5.81 -5.50 0.05
C GLU A 337 6.30 -6.66 -0.85
N GLY A 338 7.60 -6.93 -0.82
CA GLY A 338 8.23 -8.07 -1.49
C GLY A 338 7.78 -8.24 -2.95
N TRP A 339 7.48 -9.49 -3.32
CA TRP A 339 7.04 -9.87 -4.67
C TRP A 339 5.79 -9.13 -5.17
N LEU A 340 4.97 -8.58 -4.25
CA LEU A 340 3.76 -7.84 -4.60
C LEU A 340 4.09 -6.63 -5.50
N LEU A 341 5.20 -5.93 -5.24
CA LEU A 341 5.65 -4.80 -6.06
C LEU A 341 5.85 -5.19 -7.53
N THR A 342 6.49 -6.33 -7.76
CA THR A 342 6.72 -6.86 -9.10
C THR A 342 5.40 -7.26 -9.77
N ALA A 343 4.52 -7.94 -9.04
CA ALA A 343 3.22 -8.36 -9.55
C ALA A 343 2.31 -7.17 -9.91
N GLU A 344 2.24 -6.14 -9.06
CA GLU A 344 1.49 -4.92 -9.33
C GLU A 344 1.99 -4.18 -10.59
N MET A 345 3.32 -4.10 -10.80
CA MET A 345 3.87 -3.51 -12.03
C MET A 345 3.42 -4.28 -13.27
N ILE A 346 3.47 -5.62 -13.24
CA ILE A 346 3.06 -6.46 -14.37
C ILE A 346 1.54 -6.34 -14.61
N GLU A 347 0.74 -6.36 -13.56
CA GLU A 347 -0.70 -6.16 -13.64
C GLU A 347 -1.05 -4.85 -14.34
N LEU A 348 -0.43 -3.75 -13.89
CA LEU A 348 -0.65 -2.42 -14.46
C LEU A 348 -0.30 -2.36 -15.94
N VAL A 349 0.86 -2.92 -16.34
CA VAL A 349 1.24 -2.98 -17.76
C VAL A 349 0.20 -3.75 -18.57
N ARG A 350 -0.26 -4.91 -18.10
CA ARG A 350 -1.30 -5.72 -18.74
C ARG A 350 -2.65 -5.00 -18.83
N ALA A 351 -2.95 -4.15 -17.85
CA ALA A 351 -4.17 -3.35 -17.79
C ALA A 351 -4.11 -2.07 -18.66
N GLY A 352 -2.99 -1.82 -19.36
CA GLY A 352 -2.80 -0.64 -20.20
C GLY A 352 -2.27 0.59 -19.47
N TYR A 353 -1.87 0.47 -18.19
CA TYR A 353 -1.13 1.47 -17.45
C TYR A 353 0.38 1.22 -17.62
N GLU A 354 0.84 1.35 -18.87
CA GLU A 354 2.21 1.02 -19.24
C GLU A 354 3.26 1.99 -18.66
N ASN A 355 2.83 3.20 -18.29
CA ASN A 355 3.69 4.21 -17.66
C ASN A 355 3.56 4.07 -16.15
N ILE A 356 4.66 3.73 -15.48
CA ILE A 356 4.63 3.41 -14.05
C ILE A 356 5.65 4.24 -13.30
N VAL A 357 5.18 4.93 -12.27
CA VAL A 357 6.04 5.53 -11.24
C VAL A 357 6.25 4.49 -10.15
N CYS A 358 7.49 4.04 -9.98
CA CYS A 358 7.87 3.20 -8.85
C CYS A 358 8.39 4.12 -7.73
N ALA A 359 7.52 4.42 -6.75
CA ALA A 359 7.81 5.31 -5.64
C ALA A 359 8.67 4.59 -4.59
N GLN A 360 9.94 4.98 -4.52
CA GLN A 360 10.95 4.26 -3.77
C GLN A 360 11.53 5.14 -2.65
N PRO A 361 11.32 4.77 -1.38
CA PRO A 361 11.96 5.49 -0.29
C PRO A 361 13.43 5.10 -0.15
N PHE A 362 14.28 6.07 0.16
CA PHE A 362 15.65 5.80 0.56
C PHE A 362 15.69 4.83 1.74
N GLY A 363 16.62 3.88 1.69
CA GLY A 363 16.83 2.88 2.73
C GLY A 363 15.79 1.74 2.78
N CYS A 364 14.88 1.63 1.81
CA CYS A 364 13.93 0.53 1.72
C CYS A 364 14.50 -0.63 0.90
N LEU A 365 15.04 -1.64 1.57
CA LEU A 365 15.64 -2.80 0.92
C LEU A 365 14.65 -3.59 0.05
N PRO A 366 13.45 -3.96 0.52
CA PRO A 366 12.47 -4.68 -0.30
C PRO A 366 12.14 -3.96 -1.61
N ASN A 367 11.99 -2.64 -1.56
CA ASN A 367 11.66 -1.85 -2.75
C ASN A 367 12.84 -1.80 -3.75
N HIS A 368 14.08 -1.72 -3.26
CA HIS A 368 15.26 -1.80 -4.12
C HIS A 368 15.37 -3.14 -4.83
N ILE A 369 15.04 -4.25 -4.18
CA ILE A 369 15.13 -5.61 -4.73
C ILE A 369 13.91 -5.90 -5.63
N CYS A 370 12.71 -5.89 -5.06
CA CYS A 370 11.48 -6.36 -5.71
C CYS A 370 10.78 -5.28 -6.55
N GLY A 371 11.09 -4.00 -6.32
CA GLY A 371 10.63 -2.88 -7.14
C GLY A 371 11.66 -2.54 -8.22
N LYS A 372 12.64 -1.70 -7.90
CA LYS A 372 13.66 -1.18 -8.84
C LYS A 372 14.47 -2.28 -9.50
N GLY A 373 14.88 -3.32 -8.76
CA GLY A 373 15.69 -4.42 -9.27
C GLY A 373 15.00 -5.24 -10.35
N MET A 374 13.67 -5.30 -10.34
CA MET A 374 12.89 -6.09 -11.30
C MET A 374 12.50 -5.32 -12.58
N ILE A 375 12.76 -4.01 -12.67
CA ILE A 375 12.34 -3.18 -13.80
C ILE A 375 12.89 -3.69 -15.13
N ASN A 376 14.16 -4.05 -15.18
CA ASN A 376 14.77 -4.54 -16.42
C ASN A 376 14.14 -5.87 -16.85
N LYS A 377 13.91 -6.78 -15.91
CA LYS A 377 13.24 -8.05 -16.20
C LYS A 377 11.82 -7.86 -16.72
N ILE A 378 11.08 -6.90 -16.14
CA ILE A 378 9.73 -6.58 -16.62
C ILE A 378 9.80 -5.98 -18.04
N ARG A 379 10.76 -5.10 -18.35
CA ARG A 379 10.94 -4.53 -19.69
C ARG A 379 11.34 -5.54 -20.75
N GLU A 380 12.10 -6.57 -20.38
CA GLU A 380 12.41 -7.68 -21.26
C GLU A 380 11.14 -8.44 -21.68
N LEU A 381 10.24 -8.68 -20.73
CA LEU A 381 8.98 -9.39 -20.95
C LEU A 381 7.88 -8.52 -21.54
N TYR A 382 7.89 -7.23 -21.24
CA TYR A 382 6.91 -6.24 -21.65
C TYR A 382 7.63 -4.98 -22.19
N PRO A 383 8.10 -5.01 -23.45
CA PRO A 383 8.88 -3.89 -24.04
C PRO A 383 8.16 -2.54 -24.05
N GLN A 384 6.83 -2.55 -24.00
CA GLN A 384 6.02 -1.34 -23.86
C GLN A 384 6.10 -0.69 -22.47
N ALA A 385 6.58 -1.39 -21.44
CA ALA A 385 6.63 -0.89 -20.08
C ALA A 385 7.58 0.31 -19.95
N ASN A 386 7.04 1.45 -19.54
CA ASN A 386 7.75 2.71 -19.31
C ASN A 386 7.79 2.97 -17.80
N ILE A 387 8.64 2.23 -17.09
CA ILE A 387 8.71 2.24 -15.63
C ILE A 387 9.83 3.18 -15.19
N THR A 388 9.52 4.15 -14.33
CA THR A 388 10.49 5.11 -13.79
C THR A 388 10.54 5.02 -12.28
N PRO A 389 11.66 4.57 -11.70
CA PRO A 389 11.85 4.62 -10.26
C PRO A 389 12.13 6.05 -9.82
N ILE A 390 11.40 6.52 -8.82
CA ILE A 390 11.56 7.83 -8.21
C ILE A 390 11.99 7.63 -6.76
N ASP A 391 13.20 8.09 -6.45
CA ASP A 391 13.73 7.99 -5.10
C ASP A 391 13.21 9.15 -4.24
N TYR A 392 12.65 8.83 -3.09
CA TYR A 392 12.19 9.76 -2.06
C TYR A 392 13.12 9.69 -0.85
N ASP A 393 13.75 10.79 -0.54
CA ASP A 393 14.67 10.92 0.60
C ASP A 393 14.71 12.37 1.10
N PRO A 394 15.28 12.63 2.29
CA PRO A 394 15.34 13.96 2.86
C PRO A 394 16.09 15.00 2.01
N SER A 395 17.02 14.56 1.16
CA SER A 395 17.84 15.43 0.31
C SER A 395 17.27 15.61 -1.10
N ALA A 396 16.33 14.75 -1.50
CA ALA A 396 15.72 14.80 -2.82
C ALA A 396 14.77 16.00 -2.93
N THR A 397 15.01 16.84 -3.94
CA THR A 397 14.12 17.97 -4.19
C THR A 397 12.88 17.52 -4.98
N ARG A 398 11.73 18.06 -4.63
CA ARG A 398 10.46 17.85 -5.35
C ARG A 398 10.63 18.14 -6.85
N VAL A 399 11.35 19.19 -7.21
CA VAL A 399 11.57 19.58 -8.62
C VAL A 399 12.30 18.47 -9.40
N ASN A 400 13.32 17.85 -8.82
CA ASN A 400 14.05 16.76 -9.48
C ASN A 400 13.17 15.53 -9.68
N GLN A 401 12.34 15.19 -8.70
CA GLN A 401 11.37 14.09 -8.80
C GLN A 401 10.34 14.37 -9.91
N GLU A 402 9.73 15.57 -9.89
CA GLU A 402 8.77 15.99 -10.92
C GLU A 402 9.39 16.01 -12.33
N ASN A 403 10.63 16.47 -12.48
CA ASN A 403 11.31 16.48 -13.78
C ASN A 403 11.53 15.07 -14.33
N ARG A 404 11.89 14.10 -13.50
CA ARG A 404 12.02 12.69 -13.92
C ARG A 404 10.66 12.12 -14.36
N ILE A 405 9.58 12.45 -13.64
CA ILE A 405 8.22 12.05 -14.03
C ILE A 405 7.82 12.73 -15.34
N LYS A 406 8.11 14.02 -15.53
CA LYS A 406 7.84 14.73 -16.78
C LYS A 406 8.55 14.11 -17.98
N LEU A 407 9.78 13.63 -17.81
CA LEU A 407 10.49 12.89 -18.88
C LEU A 407 9.78 11.57 -19.24
N MET A 408 9.33 10.81 -18.24
CA MET A 408 8.50 9.62 -18.48
C MET A 408 7.21 9.97 -19.23
N LEU A 409 6.54 11.06 -18.81
CA LEU A 409 5.29 11.52 -19.43
C LEU A 409 5.49 12.05 -20.85
N ALA A 410 6.63 12.63 -21.20
CA ALA A 410 6.95 13.03 -22.55
C ALA A 410 6.94 11.83 -23.52
N VAL A 411 7.62 10.75 -23.14
CA VAL A 411 7.59 9.48 -23.91
C VAL A 411 6.17 8.90 -23.99
N ALA A 412 5.43 8.99 -22.89
CA ALA A 412 4.05 8.49 -22.82
C ALA A 412 3.10 9.26 -23.76
N ARG A 413 3.24 10.59 -23.84
CA ARG A 413 2.44 11.44 -24.75
C ARG A 413 2.76 11.17 -26.21
N GLU A 414 4.03 11.07 -26.57
CA GLU A 414 4.47 10.70 -27.91
C GLU A 414 3.86 9.35 -28.36
N ARG A 415 3.93 8.34 -27.48
CA ARG A 415 3.31 7.02 -27.77
C ARG A 415 1.79 7.12 -27.92
N LEU A 416 1.12 7.95 -27.10
CA LEU A 416 -0.33 8.15 -27.17
C LEU A 416 -0.71 8.82 -28.51
N GLU A 417 0.02 9.85 -28.93
CA GLU A 417 -0.18 10.54 -30.21
C GLU A 417 -0.01 9.57 -31.40
N HIS A 418 1.03 8.74 -31.39
CA HIS A 418 1.23 7.72 -32.43
C HIS A 418 0.08 6.71 -32.49
N ARG A 419 -0.46 6.29 -31.33
CA ARG A 419 -1.61 5.38 -31.27
C ARG A 419 -2.89 6.03 -31.81
N THR A 420 -3.15 7.28 -31.45
CA THR A 420 -4.35 8.02 -31.88
C THR A 420 -4.30 8.36 -33.37
N ASN A 421 -3.11 8.61 -33.92
CA ASN A 421 -2.90 8.92 -35.33
C ASN A 421 -2.75 7.67 -36.23
N GLY A 422 -2.90 6.45 -35.70
CA GLY A 422 -2.80 5.20 -36.45
C GLY A 422 -1.39 4.86 -36.94
N THR A 423 -0.35 5.51 -36.43
CA THR A 423 1.06 5.31 -36.78
C THR A 423 1.82 4.39 -35.83
N ALA A 424 1.16 3.89 -34.79
CA ALA A 424 1.78 3.04 -33.79
C ALA A 424 2.01 1.61 -34.31
N PRO A 425 3.15 0.97 -34.04
CA PRO A 425 3.31 -0.46 -34.25
C PRO A 425 2.29 -1.21 -33.36
N ALA A 426 1.79 -2.34 -33.89
CA ALA A 426 0.85 -3.18 -33.14
C ALA A 426 1.41 -3.55 -31.77
N PRO A 427 0.58 -3.58 -30.71
CA PRO A 427 1.04 -3.99 -29.40
C PRO A 427 1.62 -5.40 -29.47
N VAL A 428 2.83 -5.57 -28.92
CA VAL A 428 3.45 -6.90 -28.82
C VAL A 428 2.54 -7.73 -27.89
N PRO A 429 2.02 -8.89 -28.35
CA PRO A 429 1.21 -9.74 -27.51
C PRO A 429 2.01 -10.13 -26.27
N ALA A 430 1.38 -10.14 -25.10
CA ALA A 430 2.00 -10.63 -23.88
C ALA A 430 2.49 -12.07 -24.13
N PRO A 431 3.67 -12.46 -23.65
CA PRO A 431 4.13 -13.83 -23.79
C PRO A 431 3.08 -14.74 -23.15
N GLU A 432 2.56 -15.67 -23.94
CA GLU A 432 1.73 -16.74 -23.40
C GLU A 432 2.61 -17.48 -22.40
N THR A 433 2.20 -17.50 -21.15
CA THR A 433 2.85 -18.36 -20.14
C THR A 433 2.48 -19.79 -20.52
N ASP A 434 3.38 -20.45 -21.23
CA ASP A 434 3.29 -21.90 -21.48
C ASP A 434 3.34 -22.61 -20.14
N THR A 435 2.20 -22.82 -19.53
CA THR A 435 2.02 -23.65 -18.32
C THR A 435 2.15 -25.16 -18.64
N ALA A 436 2.59 -25.53 -19.87
CA ALA A 436 2.60 -26.89 -20.35
C ALA A 436 3.97 -27.60 -20.28
N ALA A 437 5.04 -27.00 -19.80
CA ALA A 437 6.38 -27.58 -19.94
C ALA A 437 7.16 -27.83 -18.66
N CYS A 438 6.53 -28.11 -17.50
CA CYS A 438 7.24 -28.58 -16.31
C CYS A 438 6.54 -29.71 -15.55
N GLY A 439 5.75 -30.53 -16.25
CA GLY A 439 5.04 -31.67 -15.66
C GLY A 439 5.73 -33.04 -15.85
N SER A 440 6.95 -33.13 -16.41
CA SER A 440 7.49 -34.43 -16.79
C SER A 440 8.99 -34.68 -16.52
N CYS A 441 9.67 -33.96 -15.65
CA CYS A 441 11.09 -34.19 -15.38
C CYS A 441 11.46 -34.59 -13.94
N CYS A 442 10.52 -34.93 -13.07
CA CYS A 442 10.84 -35.45 -11.74
C CYS A 442 10.16 -36.79 -11.42
N GLY A 443 10.24 -37.73 -12.34
CA GLY A 443 9.81 -39.11 -12.14
C GLY A 443 10.85 -40.09 -12.73
N GLY A 444 11.80 -40.56 -11.91
CA GLY A 444 12.59 -41.74 -12.22
C GLY A 444 13.93 -41.54 -12.93
N CYS A 445 14.90 -40.91 -12.28
CA CYS A 445 16.32 -41.06 -12.63
C CYS A 445 16.93 -42.33 -12.05
N ALA A 446 16.65 -43.48 -12.69
CA ALA A 446 17.37 -44.73 -12.44
C ALA A 446 17.78 -45.41 -13.76
N ALA A 447 18.04 -44.69 -14.83
CA ALA A 447 18.66 -45.22 -16.06
C ALA A 447 18.98 -44.10 -17.06
N CYS A 448 19.97 -43.27 -16.81
CA CYS A 448 20.63 -42.49 -17.84
C CYS A 448 22.10 -42.33 -17.52
N GLY A 449 22.89 -43.32 -17.96
CA GLY A 449 24.31 -43.14 -18.09
C GLY A 449 24.62 -42.12 -19.18
N GLY A 450 25.42 -41.13 -18.88
CA GLY A 450 26.11 -40.28 -19.83
C GLY A 450 25.41 -38.99 -20.23
N CYS A 451 25.47 -37.99 -19.41
CA CYS A 451 25.39 -36.61 -19.86
C CYS A 451 26.70 -35.90 -19.47
N ALA A 452 27.62 -35.89 -20.43
CA ALA A 452 28.86 -35.14 -20.37
C ALA A 452 28.59 -33.70 -20.78
N ALA A 453 28.16 -32.84 -19.83
CA ALA A 453 28.15 -31.39 -19.98
C ALA A 453 27.91 -30.69 -18.64
N CYS A 454 28.74 -31.02 -17.63
CA CYS A 454 28.95 -30.16 -16.48
C CYS A 454 30.44 -30.25 -16.10
N GLY A 455 31.28 -29.72 -16.98
CA GLY A 455 32.67 -29.47 -16.70
C GLY A 455 32.78 -28.26 -15.80
N GLY A 456 33.25 -28.49 -14.56
CA GLY A 456 33.59 -27.43 -13.65
C GLY A 456 34.81 -26.65 -14.11
N GLU A 457 34.83 -25.38 -13.79
CA GLU A 457 36.06 -24.63 -13.52
C GLU A 457 35.93 -23.97 -12.17
N THR A 458 36.78 -24.44 -11.29
CA THR A 458 37.16 -23.80 -10.02
C THR A 458 38.05 -22.62 -10.33
N LEU A 459 37.64 -21.43 -9.86
CA LEU A 459 38.51 -20.43 -9.22
C LEU A 459 37.62 -19.48 -8.37
#